data_2e0cbc19d13262d7a86cca990ced3de3
#
_entry.id   2e0cbc19d13262d7a86cca990ced3de3
#
_cell.length_a   1.000
_cell.length_b   1.000
_cell.length_c   1.000
_cell.angle_alpha   90.00
_cell.angle_beta   90.00
_cell.angle_gamma   90.00
#
_symmetry.space_group_name_H-M   'P 1'
#
loop_
_entity.id
_entity.type
_entity.pdbx_description
1 polymer ?
#
loop_
_entity_poly.entity_id
_entity_poly.type
_entity_poly.pdbx_seq_one_letter_code
_entity_poly.pdbx_strand_id
1 'polypeptide(L)'
;TEGLNQGLIPGVVTAMAKYHMTELGRDVVNTAMDIQAGKAIQRGPQNTLASAYVALPIAITVEGANILTRSLMIFGQGTMRCHPHLKEMVELIHSNEQGADAKFNKVLGKTVVFSVKNAFRSLSKSYLPFTRGAQSALPEVQKYEKRMNALSAKLAPMADLSLLVLAGDLKKAEMLSARLGDVMSYMYAAMAVVRFYEQRVESRKEALPYFEYAIQWCLNKGETALNEFIANFPNTAVRGLMRVLTNTYTTATKGISDNLKRTLSEASMQDSSIKAQLTHLVKVIPGDGNDINEQAFKAKHAVLPQLKKIQKALRKTPVVPYVSFENAVGKLQQAGELTAKEVALVIEYNEKRKLAIRVDEFTFDMELLGSNLELVHEKEVAQSNAA
;
A
#
# COMPACT_ATOMS: atom_id res chain seq x y z
N THR A 1 12.74 5.39 9.47
CA THR A 1 13.72 6.51 9.39
C THR A 1 13.96 7.16 10.74
N GLU A 2 12.93 7.58 11.49
CA GLU A 2 13.09 8.25 12.79
C GLU A 2 14.00 7.47 13.75
N GLY A 3 13.73 6.18 13.97
CA GLY A 3 14.57 5.34 14.81
C GLY A 3 16.02 5.23 14.33
N LEU A 4 16.25 5.17 13.01
CA LEU A 4 17.61 5.17 12.44
C LEU A 4 18.32 6.50 12.67
N ASN A 5 17.60 7.62 12.54
CA ASN A 5 18.15 8.95 12.83
C ASN A 5 18.56 9.11 14.30
N GLN A 6 17.89 8.39 15.19
CA GLN A 6 18.22 8.33 16.62
C GLN A 6 19.30 7.27 16.97
N GLY A 7 19.93 6.64 15.98
CA GLY A 7 20.97 5.62 16.17
C GLY A 7 20.45 4.23 16.55
N LEU A 8 19.14 3.99 16.49
CA LEU A 8 18.57 2.67 16.71
C LEU A 8 18.82 1.75 15.50
N ILE A 9 19.04 0.47 15.76
CA ILE A 9 19.24 -0.56 14.74
C ILE A 9 18.06 -1.56 14.81
N PRO A 10 16.84 -1.20 14.30
CA PRO A 10 15.66 -2.04 14.41
C PRO A 10 15.62 -3.11 13.30
N GLY A 11 16.48 -4.12 13.36
CA GLY A 11 16.71 -5.09 12.29
C GLY A 11 15.44 -5.79 11.79
N VAL A 12 14.47 -6.13 12.65
CA VAL A 12 13.20 -6.75 12.22
C VAL A 12 12.30 -5.74 11.52
N VAL A 13 12.25 -4.51 12.02
CA VAL A 13 11.41 -3.44 11.44
C VAL A 13 11.93 -3.00 10.08
N THR A 14 13.25 -2.90 9.92
CA THR A 14 13.86 -2.59 8.62
C THR A 14 13.64 -3.71 7.61
N ALA A 15 13.66 -4.97 8.04
CA ALA A 15 13.32 -6.12 7.21
C ALA A 15 11.84 -6.08 6.76
N MET A 16 10.90 -5.79 7.68
CA MET A 16 9.49 -5.58 7.34
C MET A 16 9.31 -4.45 6.33
N ALA A 17 9.96 -3.31 6.57
CA ALA A 17 9.87 -2.15 5.69
C ALA A 17 10.40 -2.47 4.29
N LYS A 18 11.59 -3.07 4.18
CA LYS A 18 12.19 -3.48 2.91
C LYS A 18 11.25 -4.39 2.11
N TYR A 19 10.73 -5.44 2.74
CA TYR A 19 9.85 -6.39 2.11
C TYR A 19 8.57 -5.71 1.58
N HIS A 20 7.83 -5.02 2.45
CA HIS A 20 6.57 -4.41 2.05
C HIS A 20 6.73 -3.25 1.06
N MET A 21 7.74 -2.40 1.22
CA MET A 21 7.94 -1.27 0.31
C MET A 21 8.30 -1.73 -1.11
N THR A 22 9.10 -2.77 -1.25
CA THR A 22 9.48 -3.29 -2.57
C THR A 22 8.34 -4.04 -3.25
N GLU A 23 7.54 -4.83 -2.53
CA GLU A 23 6.35 -5.49 -3.09
C GLU A 23 5.24 -4.48 -3.43
N LEU A 24 4.96 -3.51 -2.56
CA LEU A 24 4.02 -2.42 -2.87
C LEU A 24 4.49 -1.57 -4.05
N GLY A 25 5.80 -1.32 -4.15
CA GLY A 25 6.38 -0.63 -5.30
C GLY A 25 6.08 -1.37 -6.61
N ARG A 26 6.22 -2.70 -6.62
CA ARG A 26 5.86 -3.54 -7.77
C ARG A 26 4.37 -3.43 -8.12
N ASP A 27 3.50 -3.55 -7.12
CA ASP A 27 2.05 -3.44 -7.32
C ASP A 27 1.66 -2.07 -7.87
N VAL A 28 2.27 -1.00 -7.36
CA VAL A 28 2.04 0.38 -7.84
C VAL A 28 2.47 0.55 -9.28
N VAL A 29 3.67 0.07 -9.65
CA VAL A 29 4.17 0.18 -11.05
C VAL A 29 3.32 -0.63 -12.00
N ASN A 30 2.94 -1.87 -11.65
CA ASN A 30 2.03 -2.68 -12.46
C ASN A 30 0.68 -1.98 -12.68
N THR A 31 0.09 -1.44 -11.62
CA THR A 31 -1.18 -0.69 -11.70
C THR A 31 -1.02 0.57 -12.56
N ALA A 32 0.10 1.27 -12.45
CA ALA A 32 0.38 2.45 -13.25
C ALA A 32 0.54 2.12 -14.74
N MET A 33 1.15 0.97 -15.06
CA MET A 33 1.23 0.47 -16.45
C MET A 33 -0.17 0.17 -17.02
N ASP A 34 -1.03 -0.48 -16.23
CA ASP A 34 -2.42 -0.75 -16.64
C ASP A 34 -3.19 0.55 -16.91
N ILE A 35 -2.99 1.59 -16.08
CA ILE A 35 -3.62 2.89 -16.26
C ILE A 35 -3.10 3.60 -17.52
N GLN A 36 -1.79 3.57 -17.79
CA GLN A 36 -1.18 4.20 -18.97
C GLN A 36 -1.37 3.38 -20.26
N ALA A 37 -1.73 2.11 -20.15
CA ALA A 37 -2.02 1.22 -21.27
C ALA A 37 -0.90 1.23 -22.34
N GLY A 38 -1.23 1.51 -23.62
CA GLY A 38 -0.28 1.50 -24.73
C GLY A 38 0.94 2.39 -24.52
N LYS A 39 0.79 3.55 -23.88
CA LYS A 39 1.90 4.43 -23.54
C LYS A 39 2.96 3.74 -22.66
N ALA A 40 2.53 2.87 -21.72
CA ALA A 40 3.44 2.16 -20.84
C ALA A 40 4.20 1.01 -21.53
N ILE A 41 3.73 0.54 -22.68
CA ILE A 41 4.33 -0.58 -23.42
C ILE A 41 5.40 -0.09 -24.42
N GLN A 42 5.17 1.04 -25.06
CA GLN A 42 6.13 1.60 -26.02
C GLN A 42 7.36 2.13 -25.31
N ARG A 43 8.55 1.76 -25.80
CA ARG A 43 9.82 2.28 -25.28
C ARG A 43 10.18 3.57 -26.00
N GLY A 44 10.20 4.65 -25.26
CA GLY A 44 10.57 5.97 -25.75
C GLY A 44 10.52 7.01 -24.63
N PRO A 45 10.89 8.26 -24.91
CA PRO A 45 10.94 9.34 -23.91
C PRO A 45 9.60 9.63 -23.21
N GLN A 46 8.46 9.31 -23.88
CA GLN A 46 7.14 9.50 -23.30
C GLN A 46 6.76 8.42 -22.28
N ASN A 47 7.46 7.29 -22.27
CA ASN A 47 7.22 6.21 -21.32
C ASN A 47 8.09 6.37 -20.05
N THR A 48 7.54 6.97 -19.02
CA THR A 48 8.21 7.20 -17.74
C THR A 48 8.21 5.96 -16.82
N LEU A 49 7.45 4.90 -17.16
CA LEU A 49 7.29 3.72 -16.32
C LEU A 49 8.20 2.55 -16.72
N ALA A 50 8.64 2.47 -17.98
CA ALA A 50 9.39 1.31 -18.48
C ALA A 50 10.67 1.04 -17.67
N SER A 51 11.44 2.06 -17.35
CA SER A 51 12.66 1.92 -16.54
C SER A 51 12.36 1.44 -15.12
N ALA A 52 11.32 1.96 -14.49
CA ALA A 52 10.90 1.53 -13.16
C ALA A 52 10.44 0.07 -13.18
N TYR A 53 9.65 -0.34 -14.16
CA TYR A 53 9.17 -1.70 -14.31
C TYR A 53 10.32 -2.71 -14.47
N VAL A 54 11.31 -2.39 -15.31
CA VAL A 54 12.48 -3.24 -15.54
C VAL A 54 13.42 -3.27 -14.34
N ALA A 55 13.59 -2.14 -13.64
CA ALA A 55 14.53 -2.05 -12.52
C ALA A 55 13.98 -2.63 -11.19
N LEU A 56 12.66 -2.62 -10.99
CA LEU A 56 12.05 -2.98 -9.71
C LEU A 56 12.38 -4.40 -9.20
N PRO A 57 12.48 -5.45 -10.05
CA PRO A 57 12.87 -6.78 -9.61
C PRO A 57 14.21 -6.84 -8.86
N ILE A 58 15.15 -5.93 -9.12
CA ILE A 58 16.41 -5.91 -8.39
C ILE A 58 16.19 -5.61 -6.89
N ALA A 59 15.30 -4.69 -6.58
CA ALA A 59 14.97 -4.33 -5.19
C ALA A 59 14.38 -5.50 -4.38
N ILE A 60 13.81 -6.50 -5.07
CA ILE A 60 13.22 -7.69 -4.46
C ILE A 60 14.27 -8.76 -4.17
N THR A 61 15.32 -8.82 -4.99
CA THR A 61 16.33 -9.88 -4.95
C THR A 61 17.57 -9.51 -4.16
N VAL A 62 17.97 -8.23 -4.14
CA VAL A 62 19.19 -7.77 -3.44
C VAL A 62 18.91 -7.33 -1.99
N GLU A 63 19.98 -7.16 -1.20
CA GLU A 63 19.93 -6.72 0.20
C GLU A 63 19.04 -7.62 1.08
N GLY A 64 19.13 -8.92 0.85
CA GLY A 64 18.27 -9.93 1.44
C GLY A 64 16.99 -10.12 0.62
N ALA A 65 16.95 -11.20 -0.16
CA ALA A 65 15.80 -11.52 -1.00
C ALA A 65 14.48 -11.50 -0.20
N ASN A 66 13.42 -10.96 -0.78
CA ASN A 66 12.14 -10.83 -0.10
C ASN A 66 11.59 -12.16 0.42
N ILE A 67 11.83 -13.26 -0.31
CA ILE A 67 11.40 -14.58 0.12
C ILE A 67 12.10 -15.00 1.42
N LEU A 68 13.42 -14.79 1.52
CA LEU A 68 14.18 -15.07 2.74
C LEU A 68 13.76 -14.16 3.89
N THR A 69 13.62 -12.87 3.60
CA THR A 69 13.17 -11.86 4.57
C THR A 69 11.82 -12.22 5.17
N ARG A 70 10.84 -12.52 4.32
CA ARG A 70 9.48 -12.89 4.73
C ARG A 70 9.43 -14.22 5.48
N SER A 71 10.11 -15.26 4.96
CA SER A 71 9.99 -16.63 5.48
C SER A 71 10.78 -16.86 6.76
N LEU A 72 11.96 -16.26 6.90
CA LEU A 72 12.91 -16.59 7.98
C LEU A 72 13.23 -15.41 8.90
N MET A 73 13.40 -14.18 8.34
CA MET A 73 13.89 -13.08 9.15
C MET A 73 12.81 -12.45 10.01
N ILE A 74 11.64 -12.12 9.44
CA ILE A 74 10.60 -11.35 10.14
C ILE A 74 10.08 -12.13 11.34
N PHE A 75 9.53 -13.32 11.12
CA PHE A 75 8.97 -14.11 12.20
C PHE A 75 10.06 -14.76 13.06
N GLY A 76 11.04 -15.40 12.46
CA GLY A 76 12.10 -16.11 13.19
C GLY A 76 12.87 -15.20 14.15
N GLN A 77 13.43 -14.11 13.64
CA GLN A 77 14.14 -13.14 14.48
C GLN A 77 13.19 -12.30 15.33
N GLY A 78 12.01 -11.95 14.82
CA GLY A 78 11.00 -11.21 15.57
C GLY A 78 10.55 -11.98 16.81
N THR A 79 10.26 -13.27 16.67
CA THR A 79 9.85 -14.14 17.80
C THR A 79 10.95 -14.29 18.82
N MET A 80 12.20 -14.52 18.39
CA MET A 80 13.36 -14.60 19.29
C MET A 80 13.57 -13.34 20.13
N ARG A 81 13.28 -12.16 19.55
CA ARG A 81 13.48 -10.87 20.22
C ARG A 81 12.28 -10.40 21.04
N CYS A 82 11.07 -10.75 20.62
CA CYS A 82 9.83 -10.26 21.23
C CYS A 82 9.24 -11.22 22.25
N HIS A 83 9.53 -12.52 22.17
CA HIS A 83 9.04 -13.49 23.16
C HIS A 83 9.83 -13.36 24.47
N PRO A 84 9.16 -13.16 25.63
CA PRO A 84 9.83 -12.80 26.88
C PRO A 84 10.81 -13.85 27.42
N HIS A 85 10.64 -15.11 27.03
CA HIS A 85 11.39 -16.23 27.61
C HIS A 85 12.18 -17.06 26.60
N LEU A 86 11.91 -16.92 25.29
CA LEU A 86 12.49 -17.80 24.26
C LEU A 86 14.01 -17.65 24.16
N LYS A 87 14.52 -16.43 24.20
CA LYS A 87 15.95 -16.15 24.13
C LYS A 87 16.68 -16.80 25.31
N GLU A 88 16.20 -16.59 26.53
CA GLU A 88 16.75 -17.17 27.76
C GLU A 88 16.74 -18.71 27.71
N MET A 89 15.64 -19.32 27.24
CA MET A 89 15.54 -20.78 27.08
C MET A 89 16.60 -21.31 26.10
N VAL A 90 16.79 -20.65 24.95
CA VAL A 90 17.79 -21.08 23.96
C VAL A 90 19.22 -20.92 24.50
N GLU A 91 19.51 -19.84 25.20
CA GLU A 91 20.80 -19.62 25.85
C GLU A 91 21.10 -20.70 26.90
N LEU A 92 20.10 -21.06 27.72
CA LEU A 92 20.24 -22.10 28.73
C LEU A 92 20.44 -23.50 28.15
N ILE A 93 19.81 -23.83 27.00
CA ILE A 93 20.02 -25.11 26.30
C ILE A 93 21.49 -25.27 25.83
N HIS A 94 22.12 -24.17 25.47
CA HIS A 94 23.52 -24.18 25.00
C HIS A 94 24.53 -23.88 26.07
N SER A 95 24.08 -23.66 27.33
CA SER A 95 24.94 -23.33 28.49
C SER A 95 25.48 -24.60 29.13
N ASN A 96 26.78 -24.59 29.40
CA ASN A 96 27.46 -25.64 30.19
C ASN A 96 27.58 -25.27 31.69
N GLU A 97 26.82 -24.27 32.14
CA GLU A 97 26.88 -23.85 33.57
C GLU A 97 26.24 -24.86 34.51
N GLN A 98 26.83 -25.04 35.69
CA GLN A 98 26.21 -25.83 36.75
C GLN A 98 24.86 -25.25 37.15
N GLY A 99 23.79 -26.06 37.12
CA GLY A 99 22.44 -25.64 37.46
C GLY A 99 21.65 -25.02 36.28
N ALA A 100 22.16 -25.07 35.03
CA ALA A 100 21.43 -24.64 33.84
C ALA A 100 20.07 -25.34 33.70
N ASP A 101 19.99 -26.65 34.02
CA ASP A 101 18.75 -27.43 33.99
C ASP A 101 17.67 -26.89 34.95
N ALA A 102 18.07 -26.53 36.17
CA ALA A 102 17.15 -25.97 37.15
C ALA A 102 16.66 -24.58 36.71
N LYS A 103 17.53 -23.73 36.17
CA LYS A 103 17.18 -22.45 35.57
C LYS A 103 16.24 -22.63 34.41
N PHE A 104 16.53 -23.57 33.48
CA PHE A 104 15.70 -23.90 32.34
C PHE A 104 14.28 -24.32 32.76
N ASN A 105 14.14 -25.26 33.72
CA ASN A 105 12.84 -25.70 34.21
C ASN A 105 12.02 -24.54 34.83
N LYS A 106 12.67 -23.60 35.50
CA LYS A 106 12.02 -22.40 36.03
C LYS A 106 11.51 -21.48 34.89
N VAL A 107 12.31 -21.27 33.85
CA VAL A 107 11.92 -20.45 32.71
C VAL A 107 10.83 -21.13 31.91
N LEU A 108 10.90 -22.46 31.74
CA LEU A 108 9.85 -23.27 31.09
C LEU A 108 8.52 -23.12 31.84
N GLY A 109 8.51 -23.19 33.17
CA GLY A 109 7.31 -22.95 33.97
C GLY A 109 6.71 -21.57 33.73
N LYS A 110 7.53 -20.50 33.68
CA LYS A 110 7.09 -19.15 33.36
C LYS A 110 6.49 -19.08 31.94
N THR A 111 7.11 -19.78 30.96
CA THR A 111 6.64 -19.84 29.58
C THR A 111 5.27 -20.49 29.48
N VAL A 112 5.04 -21.61 30.17
CA VAL A 112 3.73 -22.27 30.23
C VAL A 112 2.66 -21.33 30.77
N VAL A 113 2.93 -20.64 31.89
CA VAL A 113 1.99 -19.66 32.46
C VAL A 113 1.72 -18.51 31.48
N PHE A 114 2.74 -18.04 30.80
CA PHE A 114 2.59 -17.00 29.76
C PHE A 114 1.71 -17.47 28.62
N SER A 115 1.94 -18.66 28.06
CA SER A 115 1.15 -19.24 26.97
C SER A 115 -0.32 -19.47 27.35
N VAL A 116 -0.58 -19.94 28.57
CA VAL A 116 -1.95 -20.08 29.11
C VAL A 116 -2.64 -18.71 29.17
N LYS A 117 -1.97 -17.68 29.70
CA LYS A 117 -2.51 -16.30 29.71
C LYS A 117 -2.80 -15.78 28.31
N ASN A 118 -1.93 -16.06 27.35
CA ASN A 118 -2.14 -15.70 25.93
C ASN A 118 -3.37 -16.40 25.35
N ALA A 119 -3.57 -17.69 25.65
CA ALA A 119 -4.74 -18.43 25.21
C ALA A 119 -6.05 -17.83 25.75
N PHE A 120 -6.10 -17.51 27.06
CA PHE A 120 -7.25 -16.83 27.67
C PHE A 120 -7.47 -15.43 27.08
N ARG A 121 -6.40 -14.67 26.85
CA ARG A 121 -6.49 -13.35 26.19
C ARG A 121 -7.05 -13.47 24.79
N SER A 122 -6.61 -14.47 24.02
CA SER A 122 -7.11 -14.73 22.68
C SER A 122 -8.60 -15.08 22.68
N LEU A 123 -9.04 -16.00 23.54
CA LEU A 123 -10.45 -16.34 23.72
C LEU A 123 -11.28 -15.10 24.09
N SER A 124 -10.85 -14.36 25.09
CA SER A 124 -11.55 -13.14 25.52
C SER A 124 -11.71 -12.14 24.35
N LYS A 125 -10.65 -11.84 23.62
CA LYS A 125 -10.70 -10.89 22.50
C LYS A 125 -11.44 -11.43 21.27
N SER A 126 -11.53 -12.75 21.11
CA SER A 126 -12.22 -13.39 20.01
C SER A 126 -13.73 -13.47 20.20
N TYR A 127 -14.19 -13.68 21.42
CA TYR A 127 -15.60 -13.88 21.74
C TYR A 127 -16.26 -12.68 22.45
N LEU A 128 -15.46 -11.77 23.05
CA LEU A 128 -15.92 -10.57 23.73
C LEU A 128 -15.31 -9.30 23.07
N PRO A 129 -15.72 -8.95 21.85
CA PRO A 129 -15.08 -7.90 21.06
C PRO A 129 -15.17 -6.49 21.68
N PHE A 130 -16.07 -6.28 22.62
CA PHE A 130 -16.30 -4.98 23.28
C PHE A 130 -15.38 -4.70 24.48
N THR A 131 -14.49 -5.63 24.81
CA THR A 131 -13.60 -5.45 25.95
C THR A 131 -12.56 -4.36 25.73
N ARG A 132 -12.24 -3.62 26.82
CA ARG A 132 -11.29 -2.51 26.91
C ARG A 132 -9.99 -2.77 26.16
N GLY A 133 -9.41 -1.73 25.54
CA GLY A 133 -8.11 -1.88 24.87
C GLY A 133 -7.80 -0.80 23.83
N ALA A 134 -8.63 0.23 23.69
CA ALA A 134 -8.29 1.41 22.91
C ALA A 134 -7.67 2.46 23.85
N GLN A 135 -6.56 3.07 23.42
CA GLN A 135 -5.84 4.12 24.14
C GLN A 135 -5.97 5.48 23.46
N SER A 136 -6.27 5.50 22.19
CA SER A 136 -6.43 6.74 21.43
C SER A 136 -7.61 7.55 21.94
N ALA A 137 -7.44 8.88 22.00
CA ALA A 137 -8.52 9.81 22.27
C ALA A 137 -9.50 9.99 21.08
N LEU A 138 -9.13 9.49 19.89
CA LEU A 138 -9.88 9.66 18.65
C LEU A 138 -10.85 8.48 18.44
N PRO A 139 -12.18 8.72 18.40
CA PRO A 139 -13.18 7.64 18.25
C PRO A 139 -12.98 6.82 16.97
N GLU A 140 -12.59 7.48 15.86
CA GLU A 140 -12.33 6.84 14.58
C GLU A 140 -11.13 5.90 14.61
N VAL A 141 -10.15 6.12 15.52
CA VAL A 141 -8.98 5.28 15.73
C VAL A 141 -9.30 4.10 16.67
N GLN A 142 -10.09 4.35 17.71
CA GLN A 142 -10.38 3.35 18.76
C GLN A 142 -10.93 2.02 18.22
N LYS A 143 -11.80 2.07 17.19
CA LYS A 143 -12.36 0.85 16.57
C LYS A 143 -11.28 -0.04 15.97
N TYR A 144 -10.26 0.58 15.37
CA TYR A 144 -9.15 -0.13 14.73
C TYR A 144 -8.10 -0.60 15.76
N GLU A 145 -7.85 0.18 16.81
CA GLU A 145 -7.01 -0.28 17.92
C GLU A 145 -7.58 -1.53 18.59
N LYS A 146 -8.89 -1.60 18.79
CA LYS A 146 -9.54 -2.81 19.33
C LYS A 146 -9.31 -4.01 18.41
N ARG A 147 -9.41 -3.80 17.10
CA ARG A 147 -9.17 -4.85 16.09
C ARG A 147 -7.70 -5.27 16.04
N MET A 148 -6.74 -4.32 16.10
CA MET A 148 -5.31 -4.61 16.21
C MET A 148 -4.99 -5.41 17.47
N ASN A 149 -5.54 -5.00 18.61
CA ASN A 149 -5.36 -5.70 19.89
C ASN A 149 -5.92 -7.12 19.87
N ALA A 150 -7.04 -7.34 19.17
CA ALA A 150 -7.60 -8.68 18.97
C ALA A 150 -6.67 -9.53 18.09
N LEU A 151 -6.15 -8.98 16.98
CA LEU A 151 -5.21 -9.68 16.10
C LEU A 151 -3.91 -10.05 16.82
N SER A 152 -3.35 -9.11 17.60
CA SER A 152 -2.18 -9.35 18.46
C SER A 152 -2.43 -10.45 19.49
N ALA A 153 -3.60 -10.44 20.13
CA ALA A 153 -3.97 -11.46 21.10
C ALA A 153 -4.11 -12.86 20.47
N LYS A 154 -4.58 -12.91 19.22
CA LYS A 154 -4.68 -14.17 18.45
C LYS A 154 -3.32 -14.67 18.00
N LEU A 155 -2.41 -13.78 17.58
CA LEU A 155 -1.07 -14.15 17.11
C LEU A 155 -0.24 -14.86 18.19
N ALA A 156 -0.30 -14.38 19.43
CA ALA A 156 0.54 -14.90 20.52
C ALA A 156 0.39 -16.42 20.74
N PRO A 157 -0.82 -16.99 20.96
CA PRO A 157 -0.96 -18.44 21.11
C PRO A 157 -0.68 -19.22 19.80
N MET A 158 -0.79 -18.60 18.63
CA MET A 158 -0.39 -19.25 17.36
C MET A 158 1.13 -19.43 17.31
N ALA A 159 1.88 -18.43 17.74
CA ALA A 159 3.33 -18.52 17.85
C ALA A 159 3.75 -19.59 18.88
N ASP A 160 3.15 -19.56 20.08
CA ASP A 160 3.43 -20.51 21.15
C ASP A 160 3.16 -21.96 20.73
N LEU A 161 1.99 -22.23 20.14
CA LEU A 161 1.60 -23.56 19.63
C LEU A 161 2.50 -24.02 18.48
N SER A 162 2.93 -23.10 17.63
CA SER A 162 3.85 -23.45 16.54
C SER A 162 5.21 -23.88 17.05
N LEU A 163 5.75 -23.16 18.01
CA LEU A 163 7.02 -23.48 18.67
C LEU A 163 6.92 -24.81 19.42
N LEU A 164 5.80 -25.04 20.13
CA LEU A 164 5.58 -26.27 20.90
C LEU A 164 5.49 -27.51 19.99
N VAL A 165 4.77 -27.40 18.87
CA VAL A 165 4.44 -28.57 18.00
C VAL A 165 5.51 -28.82 16.95
N LEU A 166 6.07 -27.77 16.36
CA LEU A 166 7.03 -27.87 15.25
C LEU A 166 8.48 -27.70 15.72
N ALA A 167 8.71 -27.06 16.85
CA ALA A 167 10.06 -26.81 17.38
C ALA A 167 11.04 -26.35 16.29
N GLY A 168 12.13 -27.10 16.08
CA GLY A 168 13.13 -26.81 15.05
C GLY A 168 12.63 -26.93 13.62
N ASP A 169 11.59 -27.73 13.36
CA ASP A 169 11.02 -27.91 12.03
C ASP A 169 10.20 -26.68 11.58
N LEU A 170 9.87 -25.77 12.46
CA LEU A 170 9.26 -24.50 12.10
C LEU A 170 10.14 -23.70 11.12
N LYS A 171 11.46 -23.82 11.22
CA LYS A 171 12.41 -23.21 10.27
C LYS A 171 12.28 -23.77 8.86
N LYS A 172 11.92 -25.04 8.73
CA LYS A 172 11.69 -25.71 7.44
C LYS A 172 10.28 -25.46 6.90
N ALA A 173 9.34 -25.15 7.78
CA ALA A 173 7.96 -24.80 7.43
C ALA A 173 7.84 -23.31 7.03
N GLU A 174 8.62 -22.90 6.01
CA GLU A 174 8.77 -21.50 5.60
C GLU A 174 7.45 -20.81 5.28
N MET A 175 6.51 -21.49 4.66
CA MET A 175 5.18 -20.93 4.35
C MET A 175 4.38 -20.59 5.62
N LEU A 176 4.52 -21.38 6.69
CA LEU A 176 3.88 -21.08 7.97
C LEU A 176 4.56 -19.92 8.67
N SER A 177 5.89 -19.92 8.73
CA SER A 177 6.68 -18.82 9.27
C SER A 177 6.39 -17.51 8.54
N ALA A 178 6.29 -17.54 7.21
CA ALA A 178 5.96 -16.39 6.39
C ALA A 178 4.59 -15.80 6.74
N ARG A 179 3.56 -16.62 6.91
CA ARG A 179 2.21 -16.15 7.30
C ARG A 179 2.20 -15.49 8.69
N LEU A 180 2.92 -16.05 9.65
CA LEU A 180 3.08 -15.42 10.97
C LEU A 180 3.87 -14.09 10.87
N GLY A 181 4.88 -14.05 10.02
CA GLY A 181 5.62 -12.83 9.68
C GLY A 181 4.73 -11.76 9.04
N ASP A 182 3.84 -12.16 8.14
CA ASP A 182 2.86 -11.25 7.52
C ASP A 182 1.91 -10.67 8.57
N VAL A 183 1.39 -11.46 9.50
CA VAL A 183 0.55 -10.94 10.60
C VAL A 183 1.30 -9.88 11.40
N MET A 184 2.55 -10.14 11.78
CA MET A 184 3.38 -9.20 12.54
C MET A 184 3.62 -7.90 11.75
N SER A 185 4.00 -8.01 10.51
CA SER A 185 4.37 -6.86 9.69
C SER A 185 3.17 -6.00 9.30
N TYR A 186 2.02 -6.60 8.98
CA TYR A 186 0.79 -5.84 8.74
C TYR A 186 0.24 -5.17 10.00
N MET A 187 0.38 -5.79 11.17
CA MET A 187 0.07 -5.12 12.44
C MET A 187 1.00 -3.93 12.69
N TYR A 188 2.29 -4.09 12.44
CA TYR A 188 3.25 -2.99 12.56
C TYR A 188 2.92 -1.84 11.59
N ALA A 189 2.60 -2.16 10.33
CA ALA A 189 2.15 -1.18 9.34
C ALA A 189 0.88 -0.46 9.81
N ALA A 190 -0.09 -1.19 10.37
CA ALA A 190 -1.31 -0.61 10.94
C ALA A 190 -1.00 0.37 12.09
N MET A 191 -0.08 0.03 12.99
CA MET A 191 0.37 0.94 14.05
C MET A 191 1.04 2.20 13.47
N ALA A 192 1.85 2.06 12.43
CA ALA A 192 2.47 3.20 11.76
C ALA A 192 1.43 4.12 11.09
N VAL A 193 0.38 3.55 10.50
CA VAL A 193 -0.76 4.30 9.92
C VAL A 193 -1.50 5.08 11.02
N VAL A 194 -1.78 4.46 12.17
CA VAL A 194 -2.40 5.14 13.32
C VAL A 194 -1.52 6.31 13.78
N ARG A 195 -0.23 6.04 14.00
CA ARG A 195 0.71 7.07 14.47
C ARG A 195 0.82 8.23 13.50
N PHE A 196 0.90 7.96 12.20
CA PHE A 196 0.91 8.99 11.17
C PHE A 196 -0.35 9.85 11.21
N TYR A 197 -1.52 9.24 11.34
CA TYR A 197 -2.80 9.94 11.40
C TYR A 197 -2.93 10.81 12.66
N GLU A 198 -2.58 10.28 13.83
CA GLU A 198 -2.65 11.00 15.11
C GLU A 198 -1.74 12.24 15.15
N GLN A 199 -0.58 12.16 14.50
CA GLN A 199 0.36 13.27 14.43
C GLN A 199 -0.04 14.40 13.46
N ARG A 200 -1.01 14.16 12.55
CA ARG A 200 -1.41 15.11 11.48
C ARG A 200 -2.69 15.88 11.84
N VAL A 201 -2.62 16.63 12.95
CA VAL A 201 -3.79 17.30 13.54
C VAL A 201 -4.49 18.28 12.59
N GLU A 202 -3.73 19.04 11.80
CA GLU A 202 -4.26 20.12 10.96
C GLU A 202 -5.06 19.64 9.75
N SER A 203 -4.68 18.48 9.17
CA SER A 203 -5.31 17.91 7.98
C SER A 203 -6.14 16.66 8.26
N ARG A 204 -6.54 16.44 9.51
CA ARG A 204 -7.17 15.18 9.94
C ARG A 204 -8.45 14.82 9.16
N LYS A 205 -9.30 15.81 8.85
CA LYS A 205 -10.53 15.57 8.07
C LYS A 205 -10.20 15.09 6.65
N GLU A 206 -9.23 15.70 6.00
CA GLU A 206 -8.79 15.33 4.66
C GLU A 206 -8.05 13.98 4.67
N ALA A 207 -7.32 13.69 5.75
CA ALA A 207 -6.59 12.44 5.93
C ALA A 207 -7.48 11.23 6.25
N LEU A 208 -8.71 11.44 6.72
CA LEU A 208 -9.59 10.36 7.20
C LEU A 208 -9.84 9.25 6.17
N PRO A 209 -10.19 9.52 4.90
CA PRO A 209 -10.38 8.45 3.91
C PRO A 209 -9.10 7.65 3.64
N TYR A 210 -7.93 8.29 3.64
CA TYR A 210 -6.63 7.64 3.47
C TYR A 210 -6.31 6.75 4.67
N PHE A 211 -6.52 7.28 5.88
CA PHE A 211 -6.37 6.53 7.13
C PHE A 211 -7.27 5.30 7.17
N GLU A 212 -8.57 5.47 6.92
CA GLU A 212 -9.54 4.37 6.99
C GLU A 212 -9.26 3.28 5.95
N TYR A 213 -8.85 3.66 4.75
CA TYR A 213 -8.47 2.69 3.73
C TYR A 213 -7.19 1.93 4.12
N ALA A 214 -6.12 2.64 4.47
CA ALA A 214 -4.82 2.05 4.78
C ALA A 214 -4.89 1.12 5.99
N ILE A 215 -5.57 1.53 7.07
CA ILE A 215 -5.70 0.72 8.29
C ILE A 215 -6.54 -0.54 8.04
N GLN A 216 -7.64 -0.44 7.29
CA GLN A 216 -8.45 -1.60 6.93
C GLN A 216 -7.68 -2.56 6.01
N TRP A 217 -6.92 -2.02 5.05
CA TRP A 217 -6.09 -2.82 4.16
C TRP A 217 -5.06 -3.64 4.95
N CYS A 218 -4.32 -3.00 5.86
CA CYS A 218 -3.35 -3.67 6.71
C CYS A 218 -4.00 -4.75 7.57
N LEU A 219 -5.09 -4.43 8.27
CA LEU A 219 -5.75 -5.38 9.16
C LEU A 219 -6.37 -6.56 8.40
N ASN A 220 -6.98 -6.31 7.24
CA ASN A 220 -7.52 -7.38 6.39
C ASN A 220 -6.42 -8.34 5.93
N LYS A 221 -5.27 -7.82 5.48
CA LYS A 221 -4.12 -8.64 5.08
C LYS A 221 -3.58 -9.47 6.25
N GLY A 222 -3.43 -8.87 7.43
CA GLY A 222 -2.97 -9.58 8.63
C GLY A 222 -3.95 -10.67 9.08
N GLU A 223 -5.25 -10.41 9.07
CA GLU A 223 -6.27 -11.40 9.41
C GLU A 223 -6.34 -12.53 8.37
N THR A 224 -6.21 -12.21 7.08
CA THR A 224 -6.14 -13.23 6.02
C THR A 224 -4.93 -14.14 6.23
N ALA A 225 -3.76 -13.57 6.49
CA ALA A 225 -2.54 -14.34 6.77
C ALA A 225 -2.70 -15.26 7.99
N LEU A 226 -3.36 -14.78 9.06
CA LEU A 226 -3.65 -15.60 10.25
C LEU A 226 -4.60 -16.76 9.92
N ASN A 227 -5.65 -16.49 9.16
CA ASN A 227 -6.63 -17.52 8.76
C ASN A 227 -5.99 -18.59 7.86
N GLU A 228 -5.14 -18.17 6.91
CA GLU A 228 -4.38 -19.09 6.06
C GLU A 228 -3.35 -19.90 6.85
N PHE A 229 -2.70 -19.28 7.85
CA PHE A 229 -1.80 -19.99 8.75
C PHE A 229 -2.54 -21.11 9.48
N ILE A 230 -3.68 -20.82 10.10
CA ILE A 230 -4.47 -21.79 10.86
C ILE A 230 -5.01 -22.90 9.92
N ALA A 231 -5.51 -22.53 8.74
CA ALA A 231 -6.05 -23.49 7.77
C ALA A 231 -5.01 -24.50 7.30
N ASN A 232 -3.75 -24.11 7.20
CA ASN A 232 -2.64 -24.93 6.70
C ASN A 232 -1.76 -25.53 7.80
N PHE A 233 -2.12 -25.38 9.07
CA PHE A 233 -1.32 -25.99 10.15
C PHE A 233 -1.39 -27.52 10.08
N PRO A 234 -0.24 -28.23 10.12
CA PRO A 234 -0.19 -29.66 9.75
C PRO A 234 -0.94 -30.55 10.74
N ASN A 235 -0.87 -30.28 12.04
CA ASN A 235 -1.55 -31.07 13.06
C ASN A 235 -3.03 -30.70 13.16
N THR A 236 -3.92 -31.62 12.81
CA THR A 236 -5.37 -31.40 12.75
C THR A 236 -6.00 -31.07 14.10
N ALA A 237 -5.55 -31.73 15.19
CA ALA A 237 -6.07 -31.47 16.53
C ALA A 237 -5.68 -30.08 17.01
N VAL A 238 -4.41 -29.70 16.82
CA VAL A 238 -3.91 -28.37 17.17
C VAL A 238 -4.57 -27.29 16.30
N ARG A 239 -4.80 -27.55 15.00
CA ARG A 239 -5.55 -26.67 14.12
C ARG A 239 -6.99 -26.44 14.64
N GLY A 240 -7.65 -27.48 15.13
CA GLY A 240 -8.96 -27.37 15.79
C GLY A 240 -8.91 -26.46 17.01
N LEU A 241 -7.92 -26.64 17.89
CA LEU A 241 -7.68 -25.77 19.03
C LEU A 241 -7.43 -24.31 18.64
N MET A 242 -6.57 -24.09 17.63
CA MET A 242 -6.27 -22.75 17.11
C MET A 242 -7.54 -22.04 16.62
N ARG A 243 -8.44 -22.77 15.91
CA ARG A 243 -9.72 -22.23 15.46
C ARG A 243 -10.62 -21.81 16.62
N VAL A 244 -10.68 -22.61 17.66
CA VAL A 244 -11.43 -22.28 18.90
C VAL A 244 -10.83 -21.03 19.55
N LEU A 245 -9.51 -20.98 19.75
CA LEU A 245 -8.83 -19.86 20.40
C LEU A 245 -9.02 -18.53 19.66
N THR A 246 -9.18 -18.55 18.35
CA THR A 246 -9.23 -17.37 17.48
C THR A 246 -10.62 -17.06 16.92
N ASN A 247 -11.60 -17.93 17.15
CA ASN A 247 -12.94 -17.83 16.55
C ASN A 247 -12.94 -17.67 15.02
N THR A 248 -12.02 -18.37 14.33
CA THR A 248 -11.89 -18.30 12.86
C THR A 248 -12.98 -19.04 12.09
N TYR A 249 -13.87 -19.73 12.77
CA TYR A 249 -15.05 -20.33 12.12
C TYR A 249 -16.09 -19.30 11.69
N THR A 250 -16.15 -18.16 12.37
CA THR A 250 -17.22 -17.16 12.20
C THR A 250 -16.74 -15.82 11.64
N THR A 251 -15.44 -15.57 11.66
CA THR A 251 -14.87 -14.29 11.20
C THR A 251 -14.39 -14.37 9.75
N ALA A 252 -15.31 -14.08 8.81
CA ALA A 252 -14.89 -13.74 7.46
C ALA A 252 -14.27 -12.32 7.45
N THR A 253 -13.13 -12.18 6.80
CA THR A 253 -12.52 -10.87 6.59
C THR A 253 -13.43 -10.04 5.68
N LYS A 254 -14.02 -8.96 6.20
CA LYS A 254 -14.83 -8.06 5.38
C LYS A 254 -13.90 -7.23 4.50
N GLY A 255 -14.17 -7.23 3.19
CA GLY A 255 -13.48 -6.36 2.25
C GLY A 255 -13.69 -4.88 2.57
N ILE A 256 -12.80 -4.03 2.05
CA ILE A 256 -12.96 -2.58 2.11
C ILE A 256 -14.17 -2.19 1.24
N SER A 257 -15.07 -1.37 1.78
CA SER A 257 -16.29 -1.00 1.08
C SER A 257 -16.00 -0.17 -0.18
N ASP A 258 -16.82 -0.36 -1.22
CA ASP A 258 -16.69 0.42 -2.45
C ASP A 258 -16.97 1.91 -2.23
N ASN A 259 -17.80 2.24 -1.25
CA ASN A 259 -18.03 3.63 -0.87
C ASN A 259 -16.74 4.29 -0.37
N LEU A 260 -15.98 3.63 0.51
CA LEU A 260 -14.69 4.15 0.98
C LEU A 260 -13.67 4.28 -0.16
N LYS A 261 -13.64 3.30 -1.10
CA LYS A 261 -12.77 3.37 -2.28
C LYS A 261 -13.11 4.57 -3.17
N ARG A 262 -14.40 4.84 -3.39
CA ARG A 262 -14.86 6.02 -4.16
C ARG A 262 -14.48 7.32 -3.45
N THR A 263 -14.77 7.43 -2.15
CA THR A 263 -14.39 8.59 -1.35
C THR A 263 -12.89 8.84 -1.38
N LEU A 264 -12.07 7.79 -1.25
CA LEU A 264 -10.62 7.90 -1.36
C LEU A 264 -10.18 8.35 -2.75
N SER A 265 -10.77 7.77 -3.81
CA SER A 265 -10.49 8.16 -5.19
C SER A 265 -10.81 9.64 -5.43
N GLU A 266 -11.96 10.10 -4.98
CA GLU A 266 -12.36 11.52 -5.07
C GLU A 266 -11.41 12.42 -4.28
N ALA A 267 -11.04 12.04 -3.05
CA ALA A 267 -10.09 12.78 -2.22
C ALA A 267 -8.69 12.86 -2.87
N SER A 268 -8.22 11.75 -3.47
CA SER A 268 -6.89 11.71 -4.11
C SER A 268 -6.80 12.56 -5.38
N MET A 269 -7.95 12.84 -6.00
CA MET A 269 -8.04 13.69 -7.20
C MET A 269 -8.14 15.18 -6.86
N GLN A 270 -8.20 15.56 -5.58
CA GLN A 270 -8.22 16.96 -5.15
C GLN A 270 -6.81 17.44 -4.81
N ASP A 271 -6.60 18.74 -5.00
CA ASP A 271 -5.40 19.42 -4.49
C ASP A 271 -5.64 19.74 -3.01
N SER A 272 -5.02 18.94 -2.13
CA SER A 272 -5.26 18.99 -0.68
C SER A 272 -3.96 18.99 0.11
N SER A 273 -4.00 19.48 1.35
CA SER A 273 -2.83 19.54 2.23
C SER A 273 -2.29 18.14 2.54
N ILE A 274 -3.17 17.15 2.68
CA ILE A 274 -2.73 15.75 2.90
C ILE A 274 -2.04 15.17 1.67
N LYS A 275 -2.51 15.47 0.45
CA LYS A 275 -1.84 15.05 -0.78
C LYS A 275 -0.44 15.65 -0.85
N ALA A 276 -0.29 16.94 -0.61
CA ALA A 276 1.01 17.61 -0.57
C ALA A 276 1.96 16.97 0.46
N GLN A 277 1.46 16.62 1.65
CA GLN A 277 2.24 15.92 2.68
C GLN A 277 2.66 14.51 2.26
N LEU A 278 1.79 13.75 1.61
CA LEU A 278 2.10 12.39 1.13
C LEU A 278 3.10 12.39 -0.03
N THR A 279 3.12 13.45 -0.83
CA THR A 279 3.96 13.55 -2.04
C THR A 279 5.17 14.49 -1.88
N HIS A 280 5.42 15.06 -0.70
CA HIS A 280 6.48 16.06 -0.49
C HIS A 280 7.90 15.58 -0.81
N LEU A 281 8.15 14.27 -0.79
CA LEU A 281 9.44 13.68 -1.15
C LEU A 281 9.52 13.30 -2.64
N VAL A 282 8.41 13.39 -3.37
CA VAL A 282 8.39 13.10 -4.80
C VAL A 282 8.96 14.30 -5.55
N LYS A 283 10.10 14.09 -6.23
CA LYS A 283 10.67 15.11 -7.11
C LYS A 283 10.12 14.92 -8.51
N VAL A 284 9.52 15.98 -9.02
CA VAL A 284 9.14 16.09 -10.43
C VAL A 284 10.27 16.80 -11.17
N ILE A 285 10.78 16.16 -12.21
CA ILE A 285 11.86 16.73 -13.03
C ILE A 285 11.22 17.57 -14.12
N PRO A 286 11.49 18.88 -14.20
CA PRO A 286 10.94 19.73 -15.26
C PRO A 286 11.26 19.18 -16.67
N GLY A 287 10.25 19.10 -17.51
CA GLY A 287 10.39 18.64 -18.89
C GLY A 287 10.31 17.13 -19.10
N ASP A 288 10.16 16.33 -18.04
CA ASP A 288 9.86 14.90 -18.17
C ASP A 288 8.33 14.63 -18.26
N GLY A 289 7.95 13.40 -18.59
CA GLY A 289 6.53 13.02 -18.71
C GLY A 289 5.76 13.14 -17.38
N ASN A 290 6.43 13.14 -16.23
CA ASN A 290 5.83 13.34 -14.92
C ASN A 290 5.49 14.81 -14.70
N ASP A 291 6.36 15.72 -15.13
CA ASP A 291 6.09 17.16 -15.11
C ASP A 291 4.87 17.51 -15.97
N ILE A 292 4.78 16.94 -17.17
CA ILE A 292 3.62 17.12 -18.04
C ILE A 292 2.34 16.59 -17.40
N ASN A 293 2.39 15.43 -16.77
CA ASN A 293 1.25 14.86 -16.04
C ASN A 293 0.79 15.77 -14.91
N GLU A 294 1.73 16.32 -14.13
CA GLU A 294 1.43 17.26 -13.04
C GLU A 294 0.84 18.58 -13.56
N GLN A 295 1.37 19.12 -14.66
CA GLN A 295 0.84 20.30 -15.32
C GLN A 295 -0.58 20.08 -15.85
N ALA A 296 -0.84 18.94 -16.49
CA ALA A 296 -2.17 18.58 -16.98
C ALA A 296 -3.17 18.42 -15.83
N PHE A 297 -2.72 17.82 -14.72
CA PHE A 297 -3.52 17.67 -13.51
C PHE A 297 -3.91 19.03 -12.92
N LYS A 298 -2.97 19.95 -12.75
CA LYS A 298 -3.23 21.32 -12.25
C LYS A 298 -4.16 22.10 -13.18
N ALA A 299 -3.91 22.04 -14.50
CA ALA A 299 -4.76 22.68 -15.48
C ALA A 299 -6.19 22.14 -15.46
N LYS A 300 -6.38 20.82 -15.26
CA LYS A 300 -7.71 20.20 -15.08
C LYS A 300 -8.45 20.78 -13.90
N HIS A 301 -7.77 20.94 -12.77
CA HIS A 301 -8.40 21.48 -11.55
C HIS A 301 -8.88 22.93 -11.74
N ALA A 302 -8.11 23.74 -12.46
CA ALA A 302 -8.48 25.12 -12.76
C ALA A 302 -9.76 25.27 -13.62
N VAL A 303 -10.13 24.21 -14.38
CA VAL A 303 -11.27 24.25 -15.32
C VAL A 303 -12.37 23.23 -15.01
N LEU A 304 -12.39 22.62 -13.83
CA LEU A 304 -13.38 21.60 -13.47
C LEU A 304 -14.84 22.02 -13.69
N PRO A 305 -15.28 23.26 -13.33
CA PRO A 305 -16.66 23.70 -13.58
C PRO A 305 -16.99 23.77 -15.08
N GLN A 306 -16.06 24.26 -15.91
CA GLN A 306 -16.20 24.39 -17.35
C GLN A 306 -16.24 23.00 -18.01
N LEU A 307 -15.43 22.06 -17.58
CA LEU A 307 -15.42 20.68 -18.08
C LEU A 307 -16.79 19.99 -17.87
N LYS A 308 -17.47 20.25 -16.75
CA LYS A 308 -18.83 19.72 -16.52
C LYS A 308 -19.83 20.24 -17.55
N LYS A 309 -19.76 21.53 -17.93
CA LYS A 309 -20.60 22.12 -18.99
C LYS A 309 -20.29 21.48 -20.34
N ILE A 310 -19.02 21.37 -20.69
CA ILE A 310 -18.55 20.76 -21.94
C ILE A 310 -18.98 19.29 -22.05
N GLN A 311 -18.82 18.50 -20.99
CA GLN A 311 -19.27 17.12 -20.97
C GLN A 311 -20.77 16.98 -21.15
N LYS A 312 -21.56 17.88 -20.56
CA LYS A 312 -23.01 17.92 -20.76
C LYS A 312 -23.36 18.25 -22.22
N ALA A 313 -22.66 19.17 -22.84
CA ALA A 313 -22.84 19.52 -24.25
C ALA A 313 -22.47 18.35 -25.18
N LEU A 314 -21.34 17.69 -24.91
CA LEU A 314 -20.87 16.52 -25.67
C LEU A 314 -21.84 15.34 -25.63
N ARG A 315 -22.49 15.08 -24.48
CA ARG A 315 -23.50 14.02 -24.35
C ARG A 315 -24.73 14.23 -25.23
N LYS A 316 -25.00 15.46 -25.64
CA LYS A 316 -26.14 15.81 -26.51
C LYS A 316 -25.81 15.79 -27.99
N THR A 317 -24.57 15.58 -28.36
CA THR A 317 -24.09 15.61 -29.76
C THR A 317 -23.69 14.19 -30.17
N PRO A 318 -24.10 13.70 -31.37
CA PRO A 318 -23.63 12.41 -31.90
C PRO A 318 -22.12 12.43 -32.07
N VAL A 319 -21.48 11.32 -31.70
CA VAL A 319 -20.04 11.23 -31.43
C VAL A 319 -19.21 11.13 -32.72
N VAL A 320 -18.35 12.14 -32.96
CA VAL A 320 -17.03 11.95 -33.57
C VAL A 320 -16.00 12.48 -32.56
N PRO A 321 -15.11 11.66 -31.99
CA PRO A 321 -14.44 11.96 -30.72
C PRO A 321 -13.49 13.16 -30.71
N TYR A 322 -12.84 13.49 -31.82
CA TYR A 322 -11.80 14.53 -31.88
C TYR A 322 -12.30 15.93 -32.18
N VAL A 323 -13.30 16.01 -33.04
CA VAL A 323 -13.88 17.30 -33.49
C VAL A 323 -14.89 17.83 -32.50
N SER A 324 -15.34 17.01 -31.53
CA SER A 324 -16.45 17.36 -30.68
C SER A 324 -16.06 18.18 -29.44
N PHE A 325 -14.80 18.12 -28.95
CA PHE A 325 -14.40 18.92 -27.79
C PHE A 325 -14.28 20.40 -28.12
N GLU A 326 -13.49 20.76 -29.13
CA GLU A 326 -13.31 22.12 -29.63
C GLU A 326 -14.63 22.71 -30.12
N ASN A 327 -15.42 21.92 -30.85
CA ASN A 327 -16.75 22.33 -31.31
C ASN A 327 -17.72 22.58 -30.11
N ALA A 328 -17.68 21.77 -29.06
CA ALA A 328 -18.49 21.98 -27.87
C ALA A 328 -18.07 23.26 -27.13
N VAL A 329 -16.76 23.52 -27.03
CA VAL A 329 -16.23 24.76 -26.44
C VAL A 329 -16.68 25.98 -27.25
N GLY A 330 -16.55 25.95 -28.60
CA GLY A 330 -16.99 27.03 -29.47
C GLY A 330 -18.49 27.31 -29.39
N LYS A 331 -19.33 26.26 -29.35
CA LYS A 331 -20.78 26.41 -29.17
C LYS A 331 -21.17 27.02 -27.86
N LEU A 332 -20.51 26.62 -26.76
CA LEU A 332 -20.74 27.16 -25.42
C LEU A 332 -20.27 28.63 -25.33
N GLN A 333 -19.20 28.98 -26.01
CA GLN A 333 -18.77 30.37 -26.12
C GLN A 333 -19.79 31.23 -26.88
N GLN A 334 -20.26 30.75 -28.04
CA GLN A 334 -21.28 31.45 -28.84
C GLN A 334 -22.60 31.62 -28.10
N ALA A 335 -22.94 30.64 -27.28
CA ALA A 335 -24.12 30.69 -26.40
C ALA A 335 -23.93 31.57 -25.16
N GLY A 336 -22.75 32.17 -24.95
CA GLY A 336 -22.46 32.99 -23.76
C GLY A 336 -22.31 32.18 -22.45
N GLU A 337 -22.24 30.84 -22.53
CA GLU A 337 -22.08 29.97 -21.36
C GLU A 337 -20.62 29.86 -20.87
N LEU A 338 -19.65 30.23 -21.74
CA LEU A 338 -18.22 30.35 -21.44
C LEU A 338 -17.73 31.73 -21.91
N THR A 339 -17.02 32.41 -21.03
CA THR A 339 -16.31 33.64 -21.36
C THR A 339 -15.04 33.35 -22.16
N ALA A 340 -14.51 34.34 -22.88
CA ALA A 340 -13.25 34.21 -23.63
C ALA A 340 -12.08 33.76 -22.73
N LYS A 341 -12.02 34.24 -21.48
CA LYS A 341 -11.00 33.83 -20.50
C LYS A 341 -11.14 32.36 -20.11
N GLU A 342 -12.37 31.88 -19.89
CA GLU A 342 -12.61 30.47 -19.57
C GLU A 342 -12.28 29.55 -20.75
N VAL A 343 -12.57 29.99 -21.97
CA VAL A 343 -12.21 29.27 -23.20
C VAL A 343 -10.71 29.13 -23.31
N ALA A 344 -9.92 30.19 -23.08
CA ALA A 344 -8.46 30.12 -23.11
C ALA A 344 -7.91 29.11 -22.10
N LEU A 345 -8.41 29.10 -20.86
CA LEU A 345 -7.99 28.13 -19.84
C LEU A 345 -8.37 26.67 -20.24
N VAL A 346 -9.54 26.48 -20.83
CA VAL A 346 -9.98 25.14 -21.30
C VAL A 346 -9.12 24.65 -22.45
N ILE A 347 -8.74 25.51 -23.39
CA ILE A 347 -7.82 25.19 -24.48
C ILE A 347 -6.46 24.82 -23.92
N GLU A 348 -5.88 25.64 -23.04
CA GLU A 348 -4.61 25.33 -22.36
C GLU A 348 -4.65 23.97 -21.66
N TYR A 349 -5.71 23.68 -20.91
CA TYR A 349 -5.90 22.35 -20.33
C TYR A 349 -5.90 21.23 -21.38
N ASN A 350 -6.63 21.43 -22.49
CA ASN A 350 -6.75 20.41 -23.52
C ASN A 350 -5.40 20.12 -24.19
N GLU A 351 -4.58 21.13 -24.42
CA GLU A 351 -3.21 20.99 -24.93
C GLU A 351 -2.32 20.21 -23.95
N LYS A 352 -2.30 20.61 -22.69
CA LYS A 352 -1.56 19.88 -21.65
C LYS A 352 -2.04 18.44 -21.52
N ARG A 353 -3.35 18.21 -21.61
CA ARG A 353 -3.93 16.87 -21.60
C ARG A 353 -3.47 16.03 -22.80
N LYS A 354 -3.47 16.63 -24.01
CA LYS A 354 -2.99 15.96 -25.23
C LYS A 354 -1.53 15.56 -25.08
N LEU A 355 -0.68 16.43 -24.55
CA LEU A 355 0.73 16.12 -24.27
C LEU A 355 0.89 15.00 -23.23
N ALA A 356 0.11 15.04 -22.15
CA ALA A 356 0.17 14.03 -21.08
C ALA A 356 -0.22 12.62 -21.55
N ILE A 357 -1.15 12.52 -22.49
CA ILE A 357 -1.62 11.22 -23.04
C ILE A 357 -0.89 10.82 -24.34
N ARG A 358 0.01 11.66 -24.86
CA ARG A 358 0.76 11.38 -26.08
C ARG A 358 1.62 10.14 -25.89
N VAL A 359 1.71 9.33 -26.92
CA VAL A 359 2.61 8.18 -27.04
C VAL A 359 3.79 8.55 -27.94
N ASP A 360 4.86 7.78 -27.84
CA ASP A 360 5.99 7.92 -28.76
C ASP A 360 5.58 7.50 -30.17
N GLU A 361 6.04 8.22 -31.18
CA GLU A 361 5.84 7.96 -32.58
C GLU A 361 7.18 7.63 -33.23
N PHE A 362 7.19 6.63 -34.12
CA PHE A 362 8.39 6.13 -34.76
C PHE A 362 8.18 6.14 -36.26
N THR A 363 9.26 6.39 -37.05
CA THR A 363 9.28 6.18 -38.49
C THR A 363 9.17 4.69 -38.82
N PHE A 364 8.95 4.38 -40.11
CA PHE A 364 8.96 2.99 -40.57
C PHE A 364 10.30 2.27 -40.26
N ASP A 365 11.41 3.02 -40.30
CA ASP A 365 12.76 2.53 -39.96
C ASP A 365 13.03 2.52 -38.46
N MET A 366 12.01 2.67 -37.63
CA MET A 366 12.08 2.66 -36.14
C MET A 366 12.87 3.83 -35.55
N GLU A 367 13.08 4.90 -36.28
CA GLU A 367 13.62 6.14 -35.74
C GLU A 367 12.53 6.92 -34.99
N LEU A 368 12.87 7.44 -33.81
CA LEU A 368 11.95 8.21 -33.00
C LEU A 368 11.63 9.57 -33.67
N LEU A 369 10.37 9.80 -34.00
CA LEU A 369 9.89 11.07 -34.53
C LEU A 369 9.75 12.08 -33.38
N GLY A 370 10.71 13.01 -33.31
CA GLY A 370 10.65 14.16 -32.41
C GLY A 370 10.97 13.84 -30.96
N SER A 371 12.19 14.03 -30.56
CA SER A 371 12.63 14.00 -29.15
C SER A 371 12.14 15.22 -28.36
N ASN A 372 11.66 16.26 -29.02
CA ASN A 372 11.10 17.47 -28.42
C ASN A 372 9.58 17.43 -28.56
N LEU A 373 8.89 17.80 -27.50
CA LEU A 373 7.44 17.85 -27.31
C LEU A 373 6.65 18.69 -28.35
N GLU A 374 7.26 19.02 -29.49
CA GLU A 374 6.61 19.71 -30.59
C GLU A 374 5.67 18.75 -31.34
N LEU A 375 4.44 19.17 -31.47
CA LEU A 375 3.40 18.44 -32.22
C LEU A 375 3.84 18.26 -33.66
N VAL A 376 4.14 17.03 -34.10
CA VAL A 376 4.54 16.69 -35.47
C VAL A 376 3.47 17.08 -36.47
N HIS A 377 2.20 17.17 -36.09
CA HIS A 377 1.10 17.62 -36.95
C HIS A 377 1.23 19.03 -37.52
N GLU A 378 2.00 19.93 -36.90
CA GLU A 378 2.19 21.27 -37.46
C GLU A 378 3.13 21.29 -38.67
N LYS A 379 4.09 20.36 -38.75
CA LYS A 379 5.01 20.27 -39.89
C LYS A 379 4.41 19.62 -41.12
N GLU A 380 3.57 18.60 -40.96
CA GLU A 380 2.88 17.96 -42.09
C GLU A 380 1.79 18.83 -42.69
N VAL A 381 1.04 19.57 -41.87
CA VAL A 381 0.04 20.54 -42.34
C VAL A 381 0.70 21.72 -43.04
N ALA A 382 1.86 22.18 -42.55
CA ALA A 382 2.63 23.23 -43.22
C ALA A 382 3.21 22.76 -44.56
N GLN A 383 3.64 21.53 -44.70
CA GLN A 383 4.15 20.95 -45.95
C GLN A 383 3.02 20.60 -46.96
N SER A 384 1.85 20.16 -46.51
CA SER A 384 0.71 19.91 -47.38
C SER A 384 0.01 21.17 -47.91
N ASN A 385 0.17 22.30 -47.21
CA ASN A 385 -0.33 23.60 -47.66
C ASN A 385 0.69 24.39 -48.48
N ALA A 386 1.90 23.87 -48.67
CA ALA A 386 2.97 24.48 -49.46
C ALA A 386 3.20 23.72 -50.78
N ALA A 387 2.48 22.62 -51.05
CA ALA A 387 2.45 21.88 -52.30
C ALA A 387 1.09 22.03 -52.99
#